data_ff9d05631ae23419946a8d8e61e7600d
#
_entry.id   ff9d05631ae23419946a8d8e61e7600d
#
_cell.length_a   1.000
_cell.length_b   1.000
_cell.length_c   1.000
_cell.angle_alpha   90.00
_cell.angle_beta   90.00
_cell.angle_gamma   90.00
#
_symmetry.space_group_name_H-M   'P 1'
#
loop_
_entity.id
_entity.type
_entity.pdbx_description
1 polymer ?
#
loop_
_entity_poly.entity_id
_entity_poly.type
_entity_poly.pdbx_seq_one_letter_code
_entity_poly.pdbx_strand_id
1 'polypeptide(L)'
;MKRFYGPVILLFALAVAAVCVGTAVGSSTNFTAKYSGHVTEVVNGSAVTATPKGTGKASLIGKGTLTGTVAGNTSNPPCSPLSGPGTLKGPKGKLKLKLLTGSRACAAGQDDPNNISFSGNAKVTGGTGVLKKAKGTLHYSGHYDRGTGAFNLKLTGTLKH
;
A
#
# COMPACT_ATOMS: atom_id res chain seq x y z
N MET A 1 -13.77 -37.59 -80.92
CA MET A 1 -13.10 -36.64 -80.07
C MET A 1 -13.99 -36.35 -78.86
N LYS A 2 -13.74 -36.99 -77.71
CA LYS A 2 -14.54 -36.83 -76.49
C LYS A 2 -13.59 -36.19 -75.45
N ARG A 3 -13.84 -34.92 -75.03
CA ARG A 3 -13.12 -34.21 -73.97
C ARG A 3 -13.78 -34.59 -72.63
N PHE A 4 -13.00 -35.20 -71.73
CA PHE A 4 -13.37 -35.40 -70.34
C PHE A 4 -12.94 -34.21 -69.51
N TYR A 5 -13.88 -33.49 -68.89
CA TYR A 5 -13.61 -32.50 -67.85
C TYR A 5 -13.70 -33.21 -66.49
N GLY A 6 -12.58 -33.32 -65.81
CA GLY A 6 -12.56 -33.78 -64.41
C GLY A 6 -12.86 -32.62 -63.44
N PRO A 7 -13.60 -32.83 -62.35
CA PRO A 7 -13.88 -31.81 -61.38
C PRO A 7 -12.68 -31.63 -60.43
N VAL A 8 -12.20 -30.36 -60.35
CA VAL A 8 -11.21 -29.94 -59.38
C VAL A 8 -11.90 -29.79 -58.01
N ILE A 9 -11.59 -30.69 -57.09
CA ILE A 9 -12.03 -30.59 -55.71
C ILE A 9 -11.13 -29.65 -54.96
N LEU A 10 -11.61 -28.44 -54.66
CA LEU A 10 -10.92 -27.42 -53.82
C LEU A 10 -11.12 -27.80 -52.35
N LEU A 11 -10.09 -28.36 -51.75
CA LEU A 11 -10.05 -28.62 -50.29
C LEU A 11 -9.75 -27.29 -49.56
N PHE A 12 -10.76 -26.66 -48.95
CA PHE A 12 -10.60 -25.57 -48.01
C PHE A 12 -10.13 -26.15 -46.65
N ALA A 13 -8.87 -25.99 -46.34
CA ALA A 13 -8.34 -26.25 -45.01
C ALA A 13 -8.73 -25.10 -44.10
N LEU A 14 -9.73 -25.28 -43.22
CA LEU A 14 -10.04 -24.35 -42.14
C LEU A 14 -8.95 -24.49 -41.08
N ALA A 15 -8.04 -23.53 -41.05
CA ALA A 15 -7.10 -23.34 -39.91
C ALA A 15 -7.83 -22.69 -38.73
N VAL A 16 -8.26 -23.51 -37.76
CA VAL A 16 -8.78 -23.03 -36.49
C VAL A 16 -7.58 -22.53 -35.67
N ALA A 17 -7.37 -21.21 -35.66
CA ALA A 17 -6.43 -20.57 -34.77
C ALA A 17 -7.03 -20.60 -33.34
N ALA A 18 -6.56 -21.52 -32.49
CA ALA A 18 -6.88 -21.54 -31.07
C ALA A 18 -6.22 -20.31 -30.41
N VAL A 19 -7.01 -19.26 -30.18
CA VAL A 19 -6.60 -18.11 -29.38
C VAL A 19 -6.53 -18.56 -27.93
N CYS A 20 -5.35 -18.95 -27.45
CA CYS A 20 -5.09 -19.13 -26.03
C CYS A 20 -5.21 -17.76 -25.35
N VAL A 21 -6.39 -17.45 -24.79
CA VAL A 21 -6.58 -16.33 -23.87
C VAL A 21 -5.88 -16.71 -22.58
N GLY A 22 -4.59 -16.43 -22.50
CA GLY A 22 -3.82 -16.54 -21.27
C GLY A 22 -4.38 -15.55 -20.25
N THR A 23 -5.15 -16.02 -19.27
CA THR A 23 -5.48 -15.23 -18.08
C THR A 23 -4.17 -14.91 -17.37
N ALA A 24 -3.74 -13.67 -17.47
CA ALA A 24 -2.60 -13.16 -16.69
C ALA A 24 -2.96 -13.27 -15.20
N VAL A 25 -2.53 -14.36 -14.57
CA VAL A 25 -2.61 -14.51 -13.11
C VAL A 25 -1.67 -13.48 -12.52
N GLY A 26 -2.23 -12.40 -11.97
CA GLY A 26 -1.46 -11.35 -11.34
C GLY A 26 -0.55 -11.94 -10.25
N SER A 27 0.74 -11.69 -10.35
CA SER A 27 1.73 -12.13 -9.37
C SER A 27 1.41 -11.55 -7.99
N SER A 28 1.46 -12.38 -6.96
CA SER A 28 1.21 -12.01 -5.57
C SER A 28 2.53 -12.07 -4.81
N THR A 29 2.94 -10.97 -4.17
CA THR A 29 4.23 -10.86 -3.50
C THR A 29 4.08 -10.32 -2.08
N ASN A 30 4.75 -10.96 -1.13
CA ASN A 30 4.79 -10.49 0.25
C ASN A 30 5.54 -9.16 0.33
N PHE A 31 4.93 -8.21 1.02
CA PHE A 31 5.49 -6.90 1.27
C PHE A 31 5.73 -6.71 2.77
N THR A 32 6.94 -6.29 3.10
CA THR A 32 7.31 -5.89 4.46
C THR A 32 8.08 -4.58 4.41
N ALA A 33 7.84 -3.70 5.39
CA ALA A 33 8.60 -2.47 5.51
C ALA A 33 8.75 -2.06 6.97
N LYS A 34 9.88 -1.40 7.28
CA LYS A 34 10.16 -0.79 8.58
C LYS A 34 10.70 0.60 8.36
N TYR A 35 10.11 1.58 9.04
CA TYR A 35 10.50 2.98 9.00
C TYR A 35 10.57 3.55 10.40
N SER A 36 11.45 4.52 10.60
CA SER A 36 11.53 5.34 11.81
C SER A 36 11.80 6.80 11.44
N GLY A 37 11.47 7.72 12.32
CA GLY A 37 11.64 9.14 12.06
C GLY A 37 10.92 9.99 13.09
N HIS A 38 10.45 11.15 12.64
CA HIS A 38 9.76 12.12 13.49
C HIS A 38 8.38 12.48 12.91
N VAL A 39 7.47 12.79 13.81
CA VAL A 39 6.13 13.33 13.53
C VAL A 39 6.11 14.78 13.99
N THR A 40 5.58 15.65 13.15
CA THR A 40 5.18 17.00 13.55
C THR A 40 3.66 17.00 13.71
N GLU A 41 3.16 17.43 14.86
CA GLU A 41 1.73 17.52 15.13
C GLU A 41 1.27 18.99 15.14
N VAL A 42 0.08 19.21 14.64
CA VAL A 42 -0.70 20.43 14.80
C VAL A 42 -2.02 20.04 15.45
N VAL A 43 -2.30 20.61 16.62
CA VAL A 43 -3.53 20.37 17.40
C VAL A 43 -4.42 21.59 17.32
N ASN A 44 -5.69 21.38 16.93
CA ASN A 44 -6.70 22.43 16.86
C ASN A 44 -8.00 21.91 17.52
N GLY A 45 -8.17 22.25 18.79
CA GLY A 45 -9.20 21.64 19.63
C GLY A 45 -8.99 20.13 19.77
N SER A 46 -9.99 19.33 19.40
CA SER A 46 -9.88 17.86 19.39
C SER A 46 -9.30 17.31 18.07
N ALA A 47 -9.16 18.13 17.06
CA ALA A 47 -8.60 17.72 15.79
C ALA A 47 -7.07 17.73 15.85
N VAL A 48 -6.43 16.65 15.41
CA VAL A 48 -4.97 16.51 15.33
C VAL A 48 -4.59 16.20 13.89
N THR A 49 -3.61 16.96 13.39
CA THR A 49 -2.96 16.65 12.11
C THR A 49 -1.51 16.30 12.38
N ALA A 50 -1.15 15.06 12.08
CA ALA A 50 0.20 14.54 12.24
C ALA A 50 0.87 14.38 10.87
N THR A 51 2.11 14.87 10.76
CA THR A 51 2.93 14.79 9.53
C THR A 51 4.17 13.95 9.79
N PRO A 52 4.10 12.61 9.62
CA PRO A 52 5.25 11.74 9.76
C PRO A 52 6.24 11.91 8.61
N LYS A 53 7.52 12.01 8.95
CA LYS A 53 8.66 11.95 8.02
C LYS A 53 9.70 10.98 8.57
N GLY A 54 10.08 9.98 7.78
CA GLY A 54 11.02 8.98 8.27
C GLY A 54 11.82 8.32 7.14
N THR A 55 12.78 7.52 7.56
CA THR A 55 13.63 6.71 6.69
C THR A 55 13.53 5.25 7.09
N GLY A 56 13.79 4.35 6.16
CA GLY A 56 13.68 2.93 6.43
C GLY A 56 13.93 2.06 5.22
N LYS A 57 13.43 0.83 5.27
CA LYS A 57 13.59 -0.15 4.20
C LYS A 57 12.27 -0.88 3.97
N ALA A 58 11.93 -1.08 2.70
CA ALA A 58 10.84 -1.93 2.27
C ALA A 58 11.35 -3.01 1.32
N SER A 59 10.76 -4.22 1.38
CA SER A 59 11.24 -5.41 0.66
C SER A 59 11.37 -5.22 -0.84
N LEU A 60 10.42 -4.52 -1.47
CA LEU A 60 10.37 -4.39 -2.94
C LEU A 60 11.02 -3.10 -3.47
N ILE A 61 11.02 -2.02 -2.69
CA ILE A 61 11.51 -0.71 -3.15
C ILE A 61 12.86 -0.29 -2.55
N GLY A 62 13.40 -1.07 -1.60
CA GLY A 62 14.71 -0.83 -0.98
C GLY A 62 14.69 0.18 0.16
N LYS A 63 15.86 0.74 0.48
CA LYS A 63 16.00 1.84 1.45
C LYS A 63 15.37 3.12 0.89
N GLY A 64 14.72 3.90 1.75
CA GLY A 64 14.02 5.09 1.27
C GLY A 64 13.34 5.89 2.36
N THR A 65 12.36 6.69 1.96
CA THR A 65 11.64 7.62 2.82
C THR A 65 10.16 7.25 2.95
N LEU A 66 9.60 7.60 4.10
CA LEU A 66 8.17 7.64 4.37
C LEU A 66 7.76 9.08 4.60
N THR A 67 6.66 9.49 3.99
CA THR A 67 5.98 10.76 4.25
C THR A 67 4.48 10.54 4.29
N GLY A 68 3.76 11.36 5.04
CA GLY A 68 2.30 11.26 5.11
C GLY A 68 1.67 12.49 5.76
N THR A 69 0.35 12.52 5.73
CA THR A 69 -0.47 13.42 6.51
C THR A 69 -1.60 12.59 7.10
N VAL A 70 -1.68 12.56 8.41
CA VAL A 70 -2.65 11.74 9.16
C VAL A 70 -3.51 12.67 9.99
N ALA A 71 -4.80 12.59 9.80
CA ALA A 71 -5.79 13.26 10.65
C ALA A 71 -6.26 12.29 11.75
N GLY A 72 -6.40 12.81 12.96
CA GLY A 72 -6.93 12.13 14.12
C GLY A 72 -7.94 13.01 14.88
N ASN A 73 -8.65 12.41 15.81
CA ASN A 73 -9.57 13.13 16.68
C ASN A 73 -9.48 12.55 18.11
N THR A 74 -9.20 13.41 19.09
CA THR A 74 -8.97 13.06 20.50
C THR A 74 -10.22 13.18 21.37
N SER A 75 -11.41 13.37 20.79
CA SER A 75 -12.66 13.53 21.56
C SER A 75 -13.06 12.28 22.37
N ASN A 76 -12.56 11.11 21.99
CA ASN A 76 -12.91 9.84 22.64
C ASN A 76 -11.65 9.09 23.12
N PRO A 77 -11.00 9.55 24.19
CA PRO A 77 -9.84 8.87 24.74
C PRO A 77 -10.19 7.44 25.23
N PRO A 78 -9.23 6.49 25.31
CA PRO A 78 -7.79 6.71 25.06
C PRO A 78 -7.37 6.60 23.58
N CYS A 79 -8.30 6.28 22.67
CA CYS A 79 -7.99 5.99 21.28
C CYS A 79 -8.60 7.06 20.35
N SER A 80 -7.82 7.46 19.35
CA SER A 80 -8.22 8.36 18.27
C SER A 80 -8.31 7.61 16.95
N PRO A 81 -9.39 7.74 16.18
CA PRO A 81 -9.43 7.21 14.82
C PRO A 81 -8.42 7.96 13.94
N LEU A 82 -7.77 7.23 13.03
CA LEU A 82 -6.80 7.77 12.11
C LEU A 82 -7.28 7.67 10.66
N SER A 83 -7.02 8.72 9.88
CA SER A 83 -7.26 8.75 8.44
C SER A 83 -6.18 9.55 7.73
N GLY A 84 -6.00 9.32 6.42
CA GLY A 84 -5.09 10.12 5.62
C GLY A 84 -4.24 9.30 4.65
N PRO A 85 -3.47 10.01 3.80
CA PRO A 85 -2.56 9.42 2.83
C PRO A 85 -1.15 9.25 3.40
N GLY A 86 -0.42 8.27 2.84
CA GLY A 86 1.00 8.06 3.06
C GLY A 86 1.72 7.67 1.77
N THR A 87 3.01 7.91 1.71
CA THR A 87 3.86 7.55 0.57
C THR A 87 5.17 6.96 1.06
N LEU A 88 5.52 5.79 0.54
CA LEU A 88 6.84 5.19 0.64
C LEU A 88 7.57 5.44 -0.67
N LYS A 89 8.82 5.92 -0.62
CA LYS A 89 9.66 6.16 -1.80
C LYS A 89 11.01 5.50 -1.60
N GLY A 90 11.44 4.72 -2.56
CA GLY A 90 12.77 4.09 -2.61
C GLY A 90 13.33 4.10 -4.03
N PRO A 91 14.54 3.57 -4.25
CA PRO A 91 15.21 3.60 -5.55
C PRO A 91 14.46 2.82 -6.64
N LYS A 92 13.71 1.77 -6.25
CA LYS A 92 12.98 0.92 -7.20
C LYS A 92 11.53 1.38 -7.46
N GLY A 93 11.07 2.46 -6.81
CA GLY A 93 9.72 3.01 -7.04
C GLY A 93 9.10 3.67 -5.82
N LYS A 94 7.80 3.98 -5.95
CA LYS A 94 6.96 4.57 -4.90
C LYS A 94 5.74 3.70 -4.66
N LEU A 95 5.21 3.75 -3.44
CA LEU A 95 3.93 3.16 -3.06
C LEU A 95 3.09 4.22 -2.37
N LYS A 96 1.89 4.48 -2.88
CA LYS A 96 0.91 5.39 -2.29
C LYS A 96 -0.09 4.60 -1.47
N LEU A 97 -0.38 5.05 -0.27
CA LEU A 97 -1.24 4.41 0.71
C LEU A 97 -2.35 5.36 1.16
N LYS A 98 -3.49 4.81 1.55
CA LYS A 98 -4.55 5.52 2.27
C LYS A 98 -5.00 4.67 3.44
N LEU A 99 -5.03 5.25 4.64
CA LEU A 99 -5.50 4.58 5.85
C LEU A 99 -6.97 4.23 5.70
N LEU A 100 -7.34 3.03 6.13
CA LEU A 100 -8.71 2.52 6.11
C LEU A 100 -9.39 2.77 7.46
N THR A 101 -10.71 2.75 7.44
CA THR A 101 -11.55 2.75 8.65
C THR A 101 -11.11 1.63 9.61
N GLY A 102 -11.12 1.91 10.91
CA GLY A 102 -10.58 1.03 11.94
C GLY A 102 -9.11 1.28 12.28
N SER A 103 -8.44 2.17 11.54
CA SER A 103 -7.12 2.70 11.91
C SER A 103 -7.22 3.58 13.15
N ARG A 104 -6.33 3.39 14.11
CA ARG A 104 -6.39 4.10 15.38
C ARG A 104 -5.01 4.34 16.00
N ALA A 105 -4.93 5.35 16.85
CA ALA A 105 -3.82 5.61 17.74
C ALA A 105 -4.35 5.66 19.16
N CYS A 106 -3.71 4.97 20.08
CA CYS A 106 -4.12 4.87 21.47
C CYS A 106 -2.98 5.23 22.41
N ALA A 107 -3.24 6.11 23.39
CA ALA A 107 -2.29 6.36 24.48
C ALA A 107 -2.15 5.10 25.35
N ALA A 108 -0.96 4.85 25.88
CA ALA A 108 -0.68 3.69 26.73
C ALA A 108 -1.44 3.72 28.05
N GLY A 109 -1.83 4.90 28.53
CA GLY A 109 -2.61 5.12 29.76
C GLY A 109 -2.46 6.55 30.25
N GLN A 110 -3.08 6.84 31.40
CA GLN A 110 -2.97 8.14 32.04
C GLN A 110 -1.56 8.40 32.59
N ASP A 111 -0.86 7.34 32.98
CA ASP A 111 0.50 7.43 33.53
C ASP A 111 1.57 7.63 32.47
N ASP A 112 1.26 7.32 31.20
CA ASP A 112 2.17 7.52 30.08
C ASP A 112 1.42 8.02 28.82
N PRO A 113 0.93 9.27 28.86
CA PRO A 113 0.13 9.83 27.76
C PRO A 113 0.96 10.16 26.51
N ASN A 114 2.28 10.15 26.62
CA ASN A 114 3.17 10.42 25.51
C ASN A 114 3.47 9.17 24.66
N ASN A 115 3.31 7.99 25.23
CA ASN A 115 3.53 6.73 24.53
C ASN A 115 2.26 6.32 23.80
N ILE A 116 2.28 6.50 22.50
CA ILE A 116 1.14 6.23 21.62
C ILE A 116 1.43 4.99 20.79
N SER A 117 0.59 3.96 20.94
CA SER A 117 0.58 2.84 19.99
C SER A 117 -0.40 3.14 18.87
N PHE A 118 -0.04 2.80 17.64
CA PHE A 118 -0.94 2.95 16.50
C PHE A 118 -0.98 1.68 15.64
N SER A 119 -2.14 1.40 15.09
CA SER A 119 -2.34 0.25 14.22
C SER A 119 -3.53 0.44 13.28
N GLY A 120 -3.57 -0.37 12.24
CA GLY A 120 -4.67 -0.39 11.28
C GLY A 120 -4.30 -1.02 9.96
N ASN A 121 -5.13 -0.74 8.98
CA ASN A 121 -4.92 -1.18 7.61
C ASN A 121 -4.80 0.01 6.67
N ALA A 122 -3.95 -0.13 5.66
CA ALA A 122 -3.76 0.87 4.62
C ALA A 122 -3.96 0.24 3.23
N LYS A 123 -4.85 0.81 2.44
CA LYS A 123 -5.07 0.41 1.04
C LYS A 123 -3.99 1.02 0.16
N VAL A 124 -3.45 0.22 -0.74
CA VAL A 124 -2.60 0.70 -1.82
C VAL A 124 -3.46 1.43 -2.85
N THR A 125 -3.17 2.72 -3.06
CA THR A 125 -3.90 3.59 -3.99
C THR A 125 -3.15 3.85 -5.28
N GLY A 126 -1.89 3.42 -5.37
CA GLY A 126 -1.06 3.51 -6.56
C GLY A 126 0.41 3.26 -6.27
N GLY A 127 1.18 3.12 -7.33
CA GLY A 127 2.62 2.90 -7.25
C GLY A 127 3.35 3.29 -8.53
N THR A 128 4.68 3.33 -8.46
CA THR A 128 5.57 3.55 -9.62
C THR A 128 6.74 2.56 -9.59
N GLY A 129 7.51 2.50 -10.67
CA GLY A 129 8.62 1.56 -10.79
C GLY A 129 8.13 0.12 -10.72
N VAL A 130 8.76 -0.71 -9.91
CA VAL A 130 8.39 -2.13 -9.74
C VAL A 130 6.98 -2.32 -9.13
N LEU A 131 6.38 -1.24 -8.60
CA LEU A 131 5.04 -1.25 -8.00
C LEU A 131 3.98 -0.52 -8.84
N LYS A 132 4.22 -0.27 -10.14
CA LYS A 132 3.36 0.54 -11.02
C LYS A 132 1.89 0.11 -11.03
N LYS A 133 1.60 -1.17 -10.90
CA LYS A 133 0.24 -1.72 -10.89
C LYS A 133 -0.15 -2.34 -9.55
N ALA A 134 0.66 -2.12 -8.51
CA ALA A 134 0.46 -2.74 -7.21
C ALA A 134 -0.90 -2.38 -6.61
N LYS A 135 -1.58 -3.41 -6.12
CA LYS A 135 -2.84 -3.33 -5.39
C LYS A 135 -2.75 -4.22 -4.15
N GLY A 136 -3.49 -3.89 -3.12
CA GLY A 136 -3.56 -4.69 -1.91
C GLY A 136 -3.88 -3.84 -0.70
N THR A 137 -3.93 -4.50 0.45
CA THR A 137 -4.08 -3.88 1.76
C THR A 137 -2.90 -4.33 2.62
N LEU A 138 -2.28 -3.39 3.28
CA LEU A 138 -1.16 -3.61 4.19
C LEU A 138 -1.64 -3.36 5.62
N HIS A 139 -1.32 -4.26 6.52
CA HIS A 139 -1.44 -4.01 7.96
C HIS A 139 -0.25 -3.16 8.40
N TYR A 140 -0.50 -2.17 9.23
CA TYR A 140 0.55 -1.38 9.85
C TYR A 140 0.39 -1.34 11.38
N SER A 141 1.53 -1.24 12.06
CA SER A 141 1.59 -1.05 13.50
C SER A 141 2.87 -0.29 13.87
N GLY A 142 2.85 0.39 14.99
CA GLY A 142 4.02 1.12 15.47
C GLY A 142 3.76 1.86 16.78
N HIS A 143 4.77 2.61 17.15
CA HIS A 143 4.76 3.47 18.34
C HIS A 143 5.19 4.88 17.97
N TYR A 144 4.65 5.83 18.67
CA TYR A 144 4.95 7.24 18.57
C TYR A 144 5.12 7.82 19.97
N ASP A 145 6.25 8.42 20.24
CA ASP A 145 6.51 9.17 21.46
C ASP A 145 6.22 10.65 21.20
N ARG A 146 5.15 11.16 21.79
CA ARG A 146 4.73 12.55 21.64
C ARG A 146 5.72 13.53 22.24
N GLY A 147 6.44 13.12 23.30
CA GLY A 147 7.43 13.99 23.97
C GLY A 147 8.64 14.29 23.10
N THR A 148 9.11 13.31 22.33
CA THR A 148 10.27 13.45 21.45
C THR A 148 9.90 13.63 19.99
N GLY A 149 8.66 13.33 19.61
CA GLY A 149 8.21 13.27 18.23
C GLY A 149 8.68 12.01 17.49
N ALA A 150 9.42 11.11 18.13
CA ALA A 150 9.97 9.93 17.50
C ALA A 150 8.91 8.88 17.21
N PHE A 151 8.99 8.21 16.06
CA PHE A 151 8.12 7.08 15.75
C PHE A 151 8.88 5.90 15.14
N ASN A 152 8.32 4.73 15.28
CA ASN A 152 8.64 3.55 14.48
C ASN A 152 7.37 2.97 13.85
N LEU A 153 7.51 2.40 12.66
CA LEU A 153 6.41 1.86 11.87
C LEU A 153 6.85 0.56 11.21
N LYS A 154 6.00 -0.46 11.30
CA LYS A 154 6.09 -1.69 10.53
C LYS A 154 4.86 -1.80 9.62
N LEU A 155 5.08 -2.21 8.36
CA LEU A 155 4.02 -2.58 7.43
C LEU A 155 4.25 -4.02 6.95
N THR A 156 3.15 -4.76 6.81
CA THR A 156 3.16 -6.15 6.31
C THR A 156 1.91 -6.43 5.49
N GLY A 157 2.02 -7.30 4.51
CA GLY A 157 0.88 -7.74 3.71
C GLY A 157 1.28 -8.32 2.37
N THR A 158 0.33 -8.46 1.49
CA THR A 158 0.53 -9.02 0.16
C THR A 158 0.09 -8.02 -0.91
N LEU A 159 0.93 -7.82 -1.90
CA LEU A 159 0.66 -6.98 -3.06
C LEU A 159 0.46 -7.85 -4.29
N LYS A 160 -0.58 -7.53 -5.08
CA LYS A 160 -0.80 -8.05 -6.44
C LYS A 160 -0.31 -7.00 -7.43
N HIS A 161 0.43 -7.40 -8.43
CA HIS A 161 0.98 -6.52 -9.49
C HIS A 161 1.26 -7.29 -10.78
#